data_41fd905abf8b63d841d79e27e160c567
#
_entry.id   41fd905abf8b63d841d79e27e160c567
#
_cell.length_a   1.000
_cell.length_b   1.000
_cell.length_c   1.000
_cell.angle_alpha   90.00
_cell.angle_beta   90.00
_cell.angle_gamma   90.00
#
_symmetry.space_group_name_H-M   'P 1'
#
loop_
_entity.id
_entity.type
_entity.pdbx_description
1 polymer ?
#
loop_
_entity_poly.entity_id
_entity_poly.type
_entity_poly.pdbx_seq_one_letter_code
_entity_poly.pdbx_strand_id
1 'polypeptide(L)'
;MSRNWVSLCDVFDPPLTALIREFFSNLSIYFEVTGGYYLTSWIRGKEFRITKQIIFEALGVPLVRKPTYPYIEFSPIDDIMSLLCGRLVSWGSEPRINSCEFIELNYLYLRISCHNIYPTSHVHTIPIDRCAFFYAFIIDGSMCFPSLFIQIIVDIYRSKCKAQKLFLLMYIYRVLNFLGLSNFPPLELVRITTPIRATFPR
;
A
#
# COMPACT_ATOMS: atom_id res chain seq x y z
N MET A 1 -20.00 9.62 0.56
CA MET A 1 -19.25 9.82 -0.71
C MET A 1 -18.86 8.46 -1.26
N SER A 2 -19.12 8.19 -2.53
CA SER A 2 -18.64 6.94 -3.16
C SER A 2 -17.12 6.99 -3.24
N ARG A 3 -16.41 5.99 -2.67
CA ARG A 3 -14.94 5.93 -2.71
C ARG A 3 -14.39 5.63 -4.08
N ASN A 4 -15.22 5.18 -4.99
CA ASN A 4 -14.86 4.82 -6.37
C ASN A 4 -13.56 3.96 -6.47
N TRP A 5 -13.44 2.95 -5.60
CA TRP A 5 -12.29 2.05 -5.57
C TRP A 5 -12.49 0.77 -6.38
N VAL A 6 -13.57 0.71 -7.15
CA VAL A 6 -13.87 -0.45 -8.01
C VAL A 6 -12.72 -0.73 -8.96
N SER A 7 -12.08 0.34 -9.49
CA SER A 7 -10.91 0.24 -10.35
C SER A 7 -9.70 -0.47 -9.71
N LEU A 8 -9.64 -0.56 -8.37
CA LEU A 8 -8.58 -1.30 -7.68
C LEU A 8 -8.80 -2.82 -7.74
N CYS A 9 -10.01 -3.26 -8.02
CA CYS A 9 -10.37 -4.68 -8.09
C CYS A 9 -10.37 -5.23 -9.53
N ASP A 10 -10.06 -4.39 -10.51
CA ASP A 10 -10.00 -4.84 -11.91
C ASP A 10 -8.87 -5.86 -12.11
N VAL A 11 -9.14 -6.83 -12.96
CA VAL A 11 -8.14 -7.83 -13.35
C VAL A 11 -7.20 -7.20 -14.40
N PHE A 12 -5.92 -7.29 -14.16
CA PHE A 12 -4.89 -6.73 -15.05
C PHE A 12 -3.95 -7.80 -15.54
N ASP A 13 -3.25 -7.48 -16.62
CA ASP A 13 -2.14 -8.27 -17.10
C ASP A 13 -1.07 -8.45 -16.02
N PRO A 14 -0.40 -9.60 -15.97
CA PRO A 14 0.63 -9.85 -14.99
C PRO A 14 1.73 -8.80 -15.09
N PRO A 15 2.20 -8.24 -13.96
CA PRO A 15 3.17 -7.17 -13.95
C PRO A 15 4.53 -7.64 -14.48
N LEU A 16 5.20 -6.77 -15.25
CA LEU A 16 6.58 -7.01 -15.66
C LEU A 16 7.52 -6.96 -14.45
N THR A 17 7.88 -8.12 -13.93
CA THR A 17 8.70 -8.26 -12.72
C THR A 17 10.04 -7.51 -12.82
N ALA A 18 10.65 -7.46 -14.00
CA ALA A 18 11.90 -6.74 -14.23
C ALA A 18 11.74 -5.23 -13.98
N LEU A 19 10.64 -4.64 -14.50
CA LEU A 19 10.33 -3.22 -14.34
C LEU A 19 10.12 -2.85 -12.85
N ILE A 20 9.41 -3.71 -12.14
CA ILE A 20 9.16 -3.51 -10.71
C ILE A 20 10.43 -3.63 -9.87
N ARG A 21 11.30 -4.61 -10.20
CA ARG A 21 12.60 -4.74 -9.54
C ARG A 21 13.46 -3.51 -9.77
N GLU A 22 13.51 -2.99 -10.99
CA GLU A 22 14.23 -1.76 -11.34
C GLU A 22 13.69 -0.57 -10.55
N PHE A 23 12.36 -0.42 -10.46
CA PHE A 23 11.70 0.59 -9.64
C PHE A 23 12.18 0.56 -8.19
N PHE A 24 12.11 -0.61 -7.53
CA PHE A 24 12.50 -0.71 -6.12
C PHE A 24 14.00 -0.59 -5.88
N SER A 25 14.83 -1.02 -6.84
CA SER A 25 16.28 -0.92 -6.72
C SER A 25 16.77 0.52 -6.75
N ASN A 26 16.05 1.39 -7.44
CA ASN A 26 16.39 2.80 -7.62
C ASN A 26 15.44 3.75 -6.88
N LEU A 27 14.60 3.20 -5.99
CA LEU A 27 13.62 3.97 -5.25
C LEU A 27 14.29 4.92 -4.26
N SER A 28 13.89 6.17 -4.32
CA SER A 28 14.21 7.19 -3.33
C SER A 28 12.94 7.84 -2.80
N ILE A 29 12.93 8.20 -1.52
CA ILE A 29 11.76 8.72 -0.81
C ILE A 29 12.10 10.13 -0.33
N TYR A 30 11.25 11.08 -0.66
CA TYR A 30 11.38 12.46 -0.28
C TYR A 30 10.15 12.95 0.47
N PHE A 31 10.34 13.95 1.33
CA PHE A 31 9.26 14.61 2.04
C PHE A 31 9.02 15.99 1.42
N GLU A 32 7.77 16.29 1.09
CA GLU A 32 7.37 17.61 0.60
C GLU A 32 7.14 18.59 1.74
N VAL A 33 7.54 19.86 1.53
CA VAL A 33 7.31 20.94 2.49
C VAL A 33 5.80 21.16 2.76
N THR A 34 4.97 20.88 1.77
CA THR A 34 3.49 20.93 1.86
C THR A 34 2.88 19.79 2.66
N GLY A 35 3.71 18.87 3.15
CA GLY A 35 3.32 17.71 3.96
C GLY A 35 2.99 16.47 3.13
N GLY A 36 3.77 15.44 3.35
CA GLY A 36 3.59 14.12 2.73
C GLY A 36 4.82 13.67 1.96
N TYR A 37 4.80 12.39 1.61
CA TYR A 37 5.89 11.79 0.85
C TYR A 37 5.59 11.81 -0.65
N TYR A 38 6.65 11.87 -1.46
CA TYR A 38 6.64 11.48 -2.85
C TYR A 38 7.82 10.53 -3.11
N LEU A 39 7.71 9.78 -4.19
CA LEU A 39 8.70 8.78 -4.56
C LEU A 39 9.40 9.23 -5.84
N THR A 40 10.69 8.93 -5.95
CA THR A 40 11.40 8.99 -7.23
C THR A 40 12.06 7.66 -7.51
N SER A 41 12.18 7.34 -8.77
CA SER A 41 12.93 6.17 -9.20
C SER A 41 13.54 6.40 -10.57
N TRP A 42 14.72 5.85 -10.79
CA TRP A 42 15.39 5.85 -12.06
C TRP A 42 15.10 4.54 -12.80
N ILE A 43 14.35 4.65 -13.90
CA ILE A 43 13.85 3.49 -14.64
C ILE A 43 14.11 3.69 -16.12
N ARG A 44 14.70 2.70 -16.78
CA ARG A 44 15.00 2.76 -18.22
C ARG A 44 15.78 4.02 -18.64
N GLY A 45 16.73 4.45 -17.80
CA GLY A 45 17.54 5.62 -18.08
C GLY A 45 16.88 6.97 -17.88
N LYS A 46 15.70 7.01 -17.21
CA LYS A 46 14.97 8.25 -16.89
C LYS A 46 14.56 8.28 -15.45
N GLU A 47 14.57 9.47 -14.86
CA GLU A 47 14.02 9.69 -13.53
C GLU A 47 12.52 9.95 -13.63
N PHE A 48 11.76 9.30 -12.76
CA PHE A 48 10.31 9.46 -12.61
C PHE A 48 9.98 9.88 -11.20
N ARG A 49 9.14 10.89 -11.09
CA ARG A 49 8.57 11.32 -9.81
C ARG A 49 7.14 10.81 -9.71
N ILE A 50 6.82 10.09 -8.63
CA ILE A 50 5.50 9.55 -8.35
C ILE A 50 4.91 10.31 -7.17
N THR A 51 3.87 11.09 -7.45
CA THR A 51 3.13 11.89 -6.49
C THR A 51 1.74 11.33 -6.28
N LYS A 52 1.03 11.82 -5.26
CA LYS A 52 -0.38 11.48 -5.02
C LYS A 52 -1.25 11.76 -6.26
N GLN A 53 -0.95 12.83 -6.99
CA GLN A 53 -1.67 13.22 -8.21
C GLN A 53 -1.50 12.17 -9.31
N ILE A 54 -0.29 11.73 -9.56
CA ILE A 54 0.00 10.69 -10.56
C ILE A 54 -0.69 9.36 -10.19
N ILE A 55 -0.71 9.01 -8.90
CA ILE A 55 -1.40 7.80 -8.45
C ILE A 55 -2.92 7.93 -8.63
N PHE A 56 -3.49 9.11 -8.33
CA PHE A 56 -4.90 9.41 -8.59
C PHE A 56 -5.25 9.19 -10.06
N GLU A 57 -4.47 9.77 -10.97
CA GLU A 57 -4.69 9.67 -12.42
C GLU A 57 -4.50 8.25 -12.94
N ALA A 58 -3.43 7.59 -12.52
CA ALA A 58 -3.10 6.23 -12.99
C ALA A 58 -4.08 5.16 -12.52
N LEU A 59 -4.60 5.28 -11.31
CA LEU A 59 -5.47 4.27 -10.70
C LEU A 59 -6.96 4.63 -10.75
N GLY A 60 -7.30 5.88 -11.11
CA GLY A 60 -8.69 6.34 -11.14
C GLY A 60 -9.35 6.43 -9.76
N VAL A 61 -8.56 6.59 -8.69
CA VAL A 61 -9.04 6.66 -7.31
C VAL A 61 -9.09 8.11 -6.81
N PRO A 62 -10.07 8.51 -5.99
CA PRO A 62 -10.21 9.90 -5.59
C PRO A 62 -9.05 10.42 -4.75
N LEU A 63 -8.63 11.66 -5.00
CA LEU A 63 -7.68 12.38 -4.17
C LEU A 63 -8.43 13.16 -3.08
N VAL A 64 -8.21 12.78 -1.83
CA VAL A 64 -8.87 13.40 -0.68
C VAL A 64 -7.89 14.36 0.00
N ARG A 65 -8.29 15.63 0.13
CA ARG A 65 -7.43 16.68 0.70
C ARG A 65 -7.23 16.55 2.21
N LYS A 66 -8.29 16.19 2.95
CA LYS A 66 -8.26 16.05 4.42
C LYS A 66 -8.88 14.68 4.78
N PRO A 67 -8.12 13.59 4.65
CA PRO A 67 -8.60 12.29 5.04
C PRO A 67 -8.70 12.18 6.57
N THR A 68 -9.69 11.43 7.05
CA THR A 68 -9.80 11.08 8.47
C THR A 68 -8.88 9.92 8.84
N TYR A 69 -8.51 9.10 7.86
CA TYR A 69 -7.54 8.01 8.03
C TYR A 69 -6.26 8.33 7.21
N PRO A 70 -5.04 8.09 7.72
CA PRO A 70 -4.74 7.56 9.06
C PRO A 70 -5.09 8.54 10.19
N TYR A 71 -5.47 8.00 11.36
CA TYR A 71 -5.76 8.80 12.55
C TYR A 71 -4.49 9.48 13.06
N ILE A 72 -4.55 10.80 13.26
CA ILE A 72 -3.37 11.61 13.60
C ILE A 72 -3.04 11.51 15.08
N GLU A 73 -4.08 11.52 15.94
CA GLU A 73 -3.88 11.60 17.40
C GLU A 73 -4.08 10.24 18.07
N PHE A 74 -5.28 9.69 18.03
CA PHE A 74 -5.61 8.41 18.64
C PHE A 74 -6.52 7.59 17.74
N SER A 75 -6.18 6.31 17.57
CA SER A 75 -7.12 5.36 17.00
C SER A 75 -8.25 5.11 18.01
N PRO A 76 -9.53 5.14 17.60
CA PRO A 76 -10.66 4.84 18.49
C PRO A 76 -10.73 3.32 18.74
N ILE A 77 -9.87 2.82 19.61
CA ILE A 77 -9.63 1.38 19.81
C ILE A 77 -10.90 0.64 20.21
N ASP A 78 -11.66 1.18 21.17
CA ASP A 78 -12.89 0.55 21.65
C ASP A 78 -13.98 0.51 20.57
N ASP A 79 -14.10 1.57 19.77
CA ASP A 79 -15.02 1.62 18.63
C ASP A 79 -14.61 0.62 17.55
N ILE A 80 -13.30 0.51 17.28
CA ILE A 80 -12.76 -0.47 16.32
C ILE A 80 -13.13 -1.88 16.77
N MET A 81 -12.92 -2.22 18.04
CA MET A 81 -13.22 -3.54 18.55
C MET A 81 -14.71 -3.83 18.56
N SER A 82 -15.50 -2.88 19.04
CA SER A 82 -16.96 -3.00 19.08
C SER A 82 -17.53 -3.24 17.67
N LEU A 83 -17.07 -2.48 16.68
CA LEU A 83 -17.54 -2.64 15.30
C LEU A 83 -17.05 -3.95 14.67
N LEU A 84 -15.77 -4.28 14.81
CA LEU A 84 -15.19 -5.42 14.09
C LEU A 84 -15.54 -6.76 14.72
N CYS A 85 -15.59 -6.81 16.06
CA CYS A 85 -15.79 -8.05 16.83
C CYS A 85 -17.20 -8.12 17.48
N GLY A 86 -17.98 -7.05 17.45
CA GLY A 86 -19.28 -6.98 18.16
C GLY A 86 -19.15 -6.95 19.68
N ARG A 87 -17.93 -6.88 20.21
CA ARG A 87 -17.63 -6.87 21.64
C ARG A 87 -16.23 -6.29 21.87
N LEU A 88 -15.94 -5.87 23.09
CA LEU A 88 -14.59 -5.54 23.48
C LEU A 88 -13.78 -6.83 23.63
N VAL A 89 -12.65 -6.87 22.98
CA VAL A 89 -11.68 -7.98 23.03
C VAL A 89 -10.39 -7.45 23.66
N SER A 90 -9.82 -8.20 24.58
CA SER A 90 -8.54 -7.78 25.16
C SER A 90 -7.41 -7.97 24.14
N TRP A 91 -6.62 -6.92 23.99
CA TRP A 91 -5.38 -7.02 23.22
C TRP A 91 -4.40 -7.89 23.99
N GLY A 92 -3.72 -8.79 23.29
CA GLY A 92 -2.59 -9.53 23.87
C GLY A 92 -1.40 -8.60 24.16
N SER A 93 -0.27 -9.15 24.53
CA SER A 93 0.99 -8.41 24.74
C SER A 93 1.45 -7.64 23.51
N GLU A 94 1.09 -8.11 22.32
CA GLU A 94 1.19 -7.37 21.06
C GLU A 94 -0.20 -6.86 20.66
N PRO A 95 -0.34 -5.61 20.15
CA PRO A 95 -1.62 -5.04 19.75
C PRO A 95 -2.14 -5.69 18.45
N ARG A 96 -2.61 -6.92 18.55
CA ARG A 96 -3.15 -7.73 17.47
C ARG A 96 -4.45 -8.40 17.89
N ILE A 97 -5.39 -8.52 16.95
CA ILE A 97 -6.64 -9.27 17.13
C ILE A 97 -6.57 -10.54 16.31
N ASN A 98 -7.04 -11.64 16.89
CA ASN A 98 -7.23 -12.87 16.15
C ASN A 98 -8.41 -12.71 15.18
N SER A 99 -8.23 -13.10 13.93
CA SER A 99 -9.28 -12.93 12.91
C SER A 99 -10.55 -13.72 13.19
N CYS A 100 -10.50 -14.78 14.01
CA CYS A 100 -11.68 -15.51 14.46
C CYS A 100 -12.58 -14.72 15.42
N GLU A 101 -12.09 -13.61 15.99
CA GLU A 101 -12.88 -12.71 16.83
C GLU A 101 -13.79 -11.77 16.03
N PHE A 102 -13.54 -11.63 14.73
CA PHE A 102 -14.34 -10.78 13.87
C PHE A 102 -15.72 -11.34 13.61
N ILE A 103 -16.72 -10.47 13.51
CA ILE A 103 -18.02 -10.83 12.96
C ILE A 103 -17.84 -11.37 11.54
N GLU A 104 -18.58 -12.39 11.16
CA GLU A 104 -18.42 -13.13 9.89
C GLU A 104 -18.35 -12.19 8.66
N LEU A 105 -19.26 -11.23 8.57
CA LEU A 105 -19.28 -10.27 7.48
C LEU A 105 -18.01 -9.39 7.47
N ASN A 106 -17.57 -8.93 8.63
CA ASN A 106 -16.36 -8.13 8.77
C ASN A 106 -15.11 -8.94 8.43
N TYR A 107 -15.09 -10.22 8.75
CA TYR A 107 -14.02 -11.13 8.35
C TYR A 107 -13.93 -11.26 6.83
N LEU A 108 -15.07 -11.37 6.13
CA LEU A 108 -15.09 -11.40 4.67
C LEU A 108 -14.53 -10.11 4.07
N TYR A 109 -14.98 -8.95 4.53
CA TYR A 109 -14.46 -7.67 4.08
C TYR A 109 -12.98 -7.47 4.40
N LEU A 110 -12.55 -7.93 5.57
CA LEU A 110 -11.14 -7.93 5.95
C LEU A 110 -10.32 -8.73 4.94
N ARG A 111 -10.76 -9.92 4.58
CA ARG A 111 -10.07 -10.75 3.58
C ARG A 111 -9.94 -10.05 2.24
N ILE A 112 -11.02 -9.43 1.75
CA ILE A 112 -11.01 -8.67 0.51
C ILE A 112 -10.00 -7.51 0.61
N SER A 113 -10.04 -6.75 1.69
CA SER A 113 -9.13 -5.61 1.88
C SER A 113 -7.67 -6.03 2.01
N CYS A 114 -7.40 -7.13 2.72
CA CYS A 114 -6.06 -7.68 2.88
C CYS A 114 -5.48 -8.29 1.59
N HIS A 115 -6.32 -8.68 0.65
CA HIS A 115 -5.84 -9.19 -0.64
C HIS A 115 -5.66 -8.09 -1.68
N ASN A 116 -6.57 -7.12 -1.72
CA ASN A 116 -6.66 -6.17 -2.83
C ASN A 116 -6.21 -4.75 -2.48
N ILE A 117 -6.41 -4.28 -1.24
CA ILE A 117 -6.25 -2.86 -0.92
C ILE A 117 -5.04 -2.60 -0.03
N TYR A 118 -4.95 -3.32 1.08
CA TYR A 118 -3.88 -3.18 2.05
C TYR A 118 -3.30 -4.55 2.45
N PRO A 119 -2.45 -5.09 1.59
CA PRO A 119 -2.01 -6.47 1.71
C PRO A 119 -1.27 -6.78 3.02
N THR A 120 -1.54 -7.96 3.57
CA THR A 120 -0.80 -8.51 4.70
C THR A 120 -0.49 -9.99 4.47
N SER A 121 0.64 -10.45 4.99
CA SER A 121 1.02 -11.86 4.95
C SER A 121 0.32 -12.68 6.04
N HIS A 122 -0.17 -12.03 7.09
CA HIS A 122 -0.77 -12.67 8.26
C HIS A 122 -2.25 -12.30 8.36
N VAL A 123 -3.12 -13.16 7.84
CA VAL A 123 -4.58 -12.97 7.88
C VAL A 123 -5.24 -13.57 9.12
N HIS A 124 -4.49 -14.31 9.93
CA HIS A 124 -5.02 -14.93 11.16
C HIS A 124 -4.89 -14.03 12.39
N THR A 125 -3.85 -13.18 12.42
CA THR A 125 -3.63 -12.21 13.50
C THR A 125 -3.43 -10.84 12.89
N ILE A 126 -4.35 -9.94 13.14
CA ILE A 126 -4.40 -8.64 12.49
C ILE A 126 -3.85 -7.57 13.44
N PRO A 127 -2.80 -6.84 13.04
CA PRO A 127 -2.27 -5.73 13.84
C PRO A 127 -3.26 -4.56 13.90
N ILE A 128 -3.16 -3.75 14.94
CA ILE A 128 -4.11 -2.67 15.21
C ILE A 128 -4.18 -1.63 14.10
N ASP A 129 -3.08 -1.31 13.46
CA ASP A 129 -3.03 -0.39 12.32
C ASP A 129 -3.90 -0.88 11.15
N ARG A 130 -3.95 -2.18 10.92
CA ARG A 130 -4.82 -2.81 9.93
C ARG A 130 -6.27 -2.82 10.37
N CYS A 131 -6.53 -3.06 11.65
CA CYS A 131 -7.87 -2.95 12.21
C CYS A 131 -8.40 -1.51 12.09
N ALA A 132 -7.57 -0.52 12.38
CA ALA A 132 -7.91 0.89 12.24
C ALA A 132 -8.20 1.28 10.78
N PHE A 133 -7.39 0.79 9.83
CA PHE A 133 -7.67 0.95 8.41
C PHE A 133 -9.02 0.35 8.03
N PHE A 134 -9.25 -0.89 8.46
CA PHE A 134 -10.46 -1.60 8.12
C PHE A 134 -11.72 -0.99 8.76
N TYR A 135 -11.61 -0.53 10.01
CA TYR A 135 -12.65 0.26 10.66
C TYR A 135 -13.00 1.50 9.85
N ALA A 136 -12.02 2.33 9.50
CA ALA A 136 -12.24 3.51 8.68
C ALA A 136 -12.84 3.17 7.31
N PHE A 137 -12.51 1.99 6.79
CA PHE A 137 -13.10 1.49 5.55
C PHE A 137 -14.60 1.16 5.70
N ILE A 138 -15.01 0.51 6.80
CA ILE A 138 -16.40 0.13 7.06
C ILE A 138 -17.27 1.35 7.37
N ILE A 139 -16.82 2.25 8.25
CA ILE A 139 -17.60 3.44 8.64
C ILE A 139 -17.68 4.51 7.54
N ASP A 140 -17.21 4.21 6.34
CA ASP A 140 -17.10 5.16 5.24
C ASP A 140 -16.30 6.42 5.59
N GLY A 141 -15.27 6.26 6.45
CA GLY A 141 -14.33 7.32 6.78
C GLY A 141 -13.63 7.86 5.54
N SER A 142 -13.34 9.14 5.55
CA SER A 142 -12.63 9.80 4.45
C SER A 142 -11.21 9.28 4.34
N MET A 143 -10.88 8.61 3.25
CA MET A 143 -9.59 7.95 3.01
C MET A 143 -8.99 8.39 1.68
N CYS A 144 -7.70 8.69 1.70
CA CYS A 144 -6.94 9.02 0.49
C CYS A 144 -6.07 7.83 0.08
N PHE A 145 -6.53 7.02 -0.88
CA PHE A 145 -5.77 5.87 -1.36
C PHE A 145 -4.39 6.24 -1.90
N PRO A 146 -4.19 7.31 -2.69
CA PRO A 146 -2.86 7.74 -3.11
C PRO A 146 -1.89 8.00 -1.96
N SER A 147 -2.37 8.59 -0.86
CA SER A 147 -1.54 8.81 0.34
C SER A 147 -1.21 7.49 1.04
N LEU A 148 -2.18 6.61 1.19
CA LEU A 148 -2.01 5.27 1.75
C LEU A 148 -1.00 4.46 0.93
N PHE A 149 -1.13 4.47 -0.39
CA PHE A 149 -0.23 3.77 -1.31
C PHE A 149 1.23 4.20 -1.12
N ILE A 150 1.49 5.51 -1.09
CA ILE A 150 2.83 6.04 -0.84
C ILE A 150 3.32 5.60 0.55
N GLN A 151 2.48 5.71 1.58
CA GLN A 151 2.84 5.33 2.94
C GLN A 151 3.23 3.85 3.03
N ILE A 152 2.47 2.96 2.40
CA ILE A 152 2.80 1.52 2.37
C ILE A 152 4.17 1.29 1.71
N ILE A 153 4.47 1.97 0.60
CA ILE A 153 5.78 1.85 -0.05
C ILE A 153 6.90 2.38 0.86
N VAL A 154 6.67 3.49 1.55
CA VAL A 154 7.61 4.04 2.53
C VAL A 154 7.87 3.04 3.67
N ASP A 155 6.83 2.41 4.17
CA ASP A 155 6.93 1.42 5.25
C ASP A 155 7.68 0.16 4.79
N ILE A 156 7.41 -0.32 3.58
CA ILE A 156 8.14 -1.43 2.96
C ILE A 156 9.62 -1.07 2.79
N TYR A 157 9.91 0.12 2.31
CA TYR A 157 11.28 0.60 2.11
C TYR A 157 12.06 0.72 3.41
N ARG A 158 11.41 1.21 4.47
CA ARG A 158 12.00 1.38 5.81
C ARG A 158 12.10 0.07 6.58
N SER A 159 11.14 -0.83 6.37
CA SER A 159 11.19 -2.16 6.98
C SER A 159 12.32 -2.95 6.33
N LYS A 160 13.38 -3.26 7.09
CA LYS A 160 14.46 -4.16 6.66
C LYS A 160 13.98 -5.61 6.43
N CYS A 161 12.68 -5.84 6.45
CA CYS A 161 12.08 -7.15 6.35
C CYS A 161 12.05 -7.60 4.89
N LYS A 162 13.01 -8.45 4.51
CA LYS A 162 13.17 -9.02 3.16
C LYS A 162 11.99 -9.89 2.70
N ALA A 163 11.04 -10.17 3.57
CA ALA A 163 9.96 -11.13 3.33
C ALA A 163 8.58 -10.51 3.07
N GLN A 164 8.44 -9.19 3.05
CA GLN A 164 7.17 -8.60 2.64
C GLN A 164 6.97 -8.84 1.16
N LYS A 165 6.06 -9.76 0.85
CA LYS A 165 5.61 -9.99 -0.52
C LYS A 165 5.15 -8.64 -1.06
N LEU A 166 5.65 -8.27 -2.24
CA LEU A 166 5.34 -7.02 -2.92
C LEU A 166 3.89 -7.08 -3.46
N PHE A 167 2.92 -6.98 -2.59
CA PHE A 167 1.49 -7.11 -2.93
C PHE A 167 0.97 -5.95 -3.79
N LEU A 168 1.65 -4.80 -3.73
CA LEU A 168 1.29 -3.63 -4.53
C LEU A 168 1.83 -3.69 -5.97
N LEU A 169 2.37 -4.83 -6.41
CA LEU A 169 3.01 -4.96 -7.73
C LEU A 169 2.10 -4.51 -8.87
N MET A 170 0.83 -4.88 -8.79
CA MET A 170 -0.16 -4.52 -9.82
C MET A 170 -0.38 -3.00 -9.88
N TYR A 171 -0.53 -2.36 -8.73
CA TYR A 171 -0.73 -0.91 -8.68
C TYR A 171 0.52 -0.15 -9.09
N ILE A 172 1.70 -0.61 -8.65
CA ILE A 172 2.98 -0.04 -9.11
C ILE A 172 3.09 -0.18 -10.63
N TYR A 173 2.80 -1.36 -11.16
CA TYR A 173 2.84 -1.60 -12.61
C TYR A 173 1.87 -0.68 -13.36
N ARG A 174 0.64 -0.47 -12.86
CA ARG A 174 -0.32 0.48 -13.46
C ARG A 174 0.23 1.91 -13.46
N VAL A 175 0.81 2.35 -12.37
CA VAL A 175 1.43 3.68 -12.27
C VAL A 175 2.59 3.81 -13.26
N LEU A 176 3.46 2.79 -13.35
CA LEU A 176 4.57 2.79 -14.30
C LEU A 176 4.08 2.73 -15.76
N ASN A 177 3.01 2.01 -16.01
CA ASN A 177 2.35 1.93 -17.31
C ASN A 177 1.75 3.29 -17.72
N PHE A 178 1.05 3.94 -16.80
CA PHE A 178 0.52 5.29 -17.00
C PHE A 178 1.64 6.29 -17.34
N LEU A 179 2.83 6.13 -16.76
CA LEU A 179 4.02 6.91 -17.08
C LEU A 179 4.70 6.52 -18.41
N GLY A 180 4.10 5.59 -19.16
CA GLY A 180 4.59 5.17 -20.48
C GLY A 180 5.75 4.19 -20.46
N LEU A 181 6.02 3.54 -19.32
CA LEU A 181 7.17 2.66 -19.14
C LEU A 181 6.96 1.23 -19.67
N SER A 182 5.73 0.82 -19.92
CA SER A 182 5.44 -0.50 -20.50
C SER A 182 5.80 -0.63 -21.97
N ASN A 183 5.83 0.49 -22.70
CA ASN A 183 6.09 0.52 -24.14
C ASN A 183 7.59 0.42 -24.50
N PHE A 184 8.46 0.35 -23.49
CA PHE A 184 9.87 0.12 -23.75
C PHE A 184 10.07 -1.37 -24.08
N PRO A 185 10.84 -1.68 -25.15
CA PRO A 185 11.15 -3.06 -25.49
C PRO A 185 11.74 -3.75 -24.25
N PRO A 186 11.43 -5.05 -24.03
CA PRO A 186 12.05 -5.80 -22.98
C PRO A 186 13.57 -5.66 -23.17
N LEU A 187 14.26 -5.15 -22.14
CA LEU A 187 15.71 -5.22 -22.15
C LEU A 187 16.06 -6.68 -22.36
N GLU A 188 16.85 -6.97 -23.39
CA GLU A 188 17.57 -8.24 -23.44
C GLU A 188 18.16 -8.45 -22.05
N LEU A 189 17.88 -9.59 -21.46
CA LEU A 189 18.29 -9.95 -20.11
C LEU A 189 19.83 -9.88 -20.07
N VAL A 190 20.36 -8.70 -19.83
CA VAL A 190 21.75 -8.58 -19.39
C VAL A 190 21.78 -9.34 -18.07
N ARG A 191 22.34 -10.53 -18.09
CA ARG A 191 22.59 -11.33 -16.89
C ARG A 191 23.38 -10.43 -15.94
N ILE A 192 22.68 -9.86 -14.95
CA ILE A 192 23.33 -9.17 -13.85
C ILE A 192 24.01 -10.28 -13.04
N THR A 193 25.29 -10.52 -13.36
CA THR A 193 26.12 -11.55 -12.73
C THR A 193 26.66 -11.10 -11.37
N THR A 194 26.41 -9.86 -10.98
CA THR A 194 26.85 -9.31 -9.70
C THR A 194 25.64 -9.00 -8.81
N PRO A 195 25.57 -9.52 -7.57
CA PRO A 195 24.57 -9.12 -6.63
C PRO A 195 24.78 -7.64 -6.29
N ILE A 196 23.75 -6.81 -6.52
CA ILE A 196 23.75 -5.41 -6.12
C ILE A 196 23.81 -5.38 -4.59
N ARG A 197 24.99 -5.08 -4.04
CA ARG A 197 25.12 -4.72 -2.63
C ARG A 197 24.63 -3.29 -2.48
N ALA A 198 23.44 -3.13 -1.90
CA ALA A 198 22.97 -1.83 -1.47
C ALA A 198 23.93 -1.30 -0.38
N THR A 199 24.80 -0.38 -0.75
CA THR A 199 25.56 0.44 0.19
C THR A 199 24.63 1.52 0.71
N PHE A 200 24.17 1.36 1.95
CA PHE A 200 23.43 2.41 2.64
C PHE A 200 24.42 3.47 3.14
N PRO A 201 24.24 4.75 2.84
CA PRO A 201 24.96 5.79 3.56
C PRO A 201 24.56 5.77 5.03
N ARG A 202 25.55 5.89 5.91
CA ARG A 202 25.39 5.97 7.37
C ARG A 202 24.80 7.31 7.77
#